data_234db49bd4156706af5312af9ff7809c
#
_entry.id   234db49bd4156706af5312af9ff7809c
#
_cell.length_a   1.000
_cell.length_b   1.000
_cell.length_c   1.000
_cell.angle_alpha   90.00
_cell.angle_beta   90.00
_cell.angle_gamma   90.00
#
_symmetry.space_group_name_H-M   'P 1'
#
loop_
_entity.id
_entity.type
_entity.pdbx_description
1 polymer ?
#
loop_
_entity_poly.entity_id
_entity_poly.type
_entity_poly.pdbx_seq_one_letter_code
_entity_poly.pdbx_strand_id
1 'polypeptide(L)'
;MTTPERPVTLCEAFARNASIDPDAVALRTPGDTQTLTWTELAAQVRKVAAGLAGLGVGRGDTVSLMMANRIEFYPFEIGAQHLGATSFSVYNTLPAEQLTYLFENAGTKVAICEEQYVDRIRASGAPIEHIVCIDGSPPGTISVDDVYAAAREGFDFEATWRAVRPDDVVTLIYTSGTTGNPKGVEMTHANLLFEAYALNAVLPSQFGDRVTSYLPTAHIADRVMGLYGLEVFGAQVTVVSDVRAIAAALADVRPTVWGGVPRVWEKLKAGIEFAIDNEADEVKRQALRWAMSVAAKRGAALLAGEPIADELAAEWAQADELVLSKLRERLGFGELRWAVSGAAPIPKETLAFFLGLGVPIAEVWGMSELSCVASVSHPRDARLGTVGKLLPGLEGKVADDGEFLVRGPLVMKGYRKEPAKTAEAIDADGWLHTGDIMEVDDDGYLRIIDRKKELIINAAGKNMSPANIETTVLAACPMVGVMITIGDGRPYNAALMVFDAESVAPYAAQHGLADASPAALAAHPDVIARIAAGVAEGNAKLSRVEQIKRFRILPSLWEPGGDEITLTMKLKRKPILSKYATEIEELYAPELHPDVHEPSAATVQPA
;
A
#
# COMPACT_ATOMS: atom_id res chain seq x y z
N MET A 1 -36.73 -15.91 8.00
CA MET A 1 -35.63 -15.37 8.80
C MET A 1 -35.40 -13.96 8.29
N THR A 2 -35.61 -12.94 9.10
CA THR A 2 -35.25 -11.56 8.75
C THR A 2 -33.76 -11.50 8.56
N THR A 3 -33.29 -10.96 7.43
CA THR A 3 -31.88 -10.67 7.23
C THR A 3 -31.40 -9.84 8.42
N PRO A 4 -30.36 -10.23 9.16
CA PRO A 4 -29.88 -9.44 10.27
C PRO A 4 -29.54 -8.03 9.75
N GLU A 5 -30.01 -7.02 10.48
CA GLU A 5 -29.78 -5.63 10.16
C GLU A 5 -28.26 -5.36 10.11
N ARG A 6 -27.78 -4.67 9.07
CA ARG A 6 -26.34 -4.39 8.93
C ARG A 6 -25.91 -3.43 10.03
N PRO A 7 -24.76 -3.68 10.69
CA PRO A 7 -24.18 -2.72 11.62
C PRO A 7 -24.03 -1.32 10.99
N VAL A 8 -24.30 -0.30 11.79
CA VAL A 8 -24.19 1.10 11.35
C VAL A 8 -22.94 1.81 11.92
N THR A 9 -22.25 1.16 12.88
CA THR A 9 -20.96 1.60 13.40
C THR A 9 -19.97 0.43 13.43
N LEU A 10 -18.66 0.71 13.43
CA LEU A 10 -17.63 -0.32 13.60
C LEU A 10 -17.72 -0.98 14.98
N CYS A 11 -18.13 -0.23 16.02
CA CYS A 11 -18.35 -0.78 17.36
C CYS A 11 -19.44 -1.87 17.36
N GLU A 12 -20.53 -1.63 16.64
CA GLU A 12 -21.61 -2.61 16.49
C GLU A 12 -21.17 -3.84 15.69
N ALA A 13 -20.37 -3.61 14.63
CA ALA A 13 -19.80 -4.69 13.82
C ALA A 13 -18.84 -5.56 14.64
N PHE A 14 -17.96 -4.96 15.43
CA PHE A 14 -17.04 -5.64 16.33
C PHE A 14 -17.81 -6.46 17.39
N ALA A 15 -18.79 -5.86 18.07
CA ALA A 15 -19.60 -6.54 19.10
C ALA A 15 -20.35 -7.75 18.53
N ARG A 16 -20.87 -7.64 17.31
CA ARG A 16 -21.52 -8.75 16.59
C ARG A 16 -20.52 -9.89 16.34
N ASN A 17 -19.34 -9.57 15.75
CA ASN A 17 -18.37 -10.59 15.37
C ASN A 17 -17.77 -11.29 16.60
N ALA A 18 -17.52 -10.56 17.69
CA ALA A 18 -17.07 -11.14 18.96
C ALA A 18 -18.05 -12.14 19.57
N SER A 19 -19.32 -12.15 19.15
CA SER A 19 -20.35 -13.09 19.62
C SER A 19 -20.55 -14.31 18.72
N ILE A 20 -19.96 -14.35 17.50
CA ILE A 20 -20.15 -15.46 16.54
C ILE A 20 -19.43 -16.72 17.01
N ASP A 21 -18.13 -16.60 17.25
CA ASP A 21 -17.27 -17.67 17.77
C ASP A 21 -16.27 -17.06 18.75
N PRO A 22 -16.63 -16.93 20.04
CA PRO A 22 -15.82 -16.26 21.04
C PRO A 22 -14.45 -16.88 21.30
N ASP A 23 -14.31 -18.18 21.04
CA ASP A 23 -13.07 -18.94 21.28
C ASP A 23 -12.17 -18.98 20.03
N ALA A 24 -12.65 -18.53 18.87
CA ALA A 24 -11.82 -18.42 17.67
C ALA A 24 -10.72 -17.37 17.87
N VAL A 25 -9.56 -17.62 17.26
CA VAL A 25 -8.43 -16.67 17.26
C VAL A 25 -8.77 -15.49 16.38
N ALA A 26 -8.80 -14.30 16.96
CA ALA A 26 -9.00 -13.01 16.26
C ALA A 26 -7.67 -12.40 15.79
N LEU A 27 -6.65 -12.44 16.66
CA LEU A 27 -5.33 -11.88 16.41
C LEU A 27 -4.25 -12.92 16.70
N ARG A 28 -3.20 -12.92 15.87
CA ARG A 28 -2.01 -13.75 16.11
C ARG A 28 -0.75 -13.07 15.56
N THR A 29 0.41 -13.55 15.99
CA THR A 29 1.71 -13.27 15.34
C THR A 29 2.18 -14.53 14.60
N PRO A 30 3.13 -14.42 13.65
CA PRO A 30 3.67 -15.58 12.94
C PRO A 30 4.16 -16.67 13.92
N GLY A 31 3.84 -17.94 13.61
CA GLY A 31 4.18 -19.08 14.46
C GLY A 31 3.41 -19.13 15.77
N ASP A 32 2.30 -18.42 15.91
CA ASP A 32 1.44 -18.37 17.11
C ASP A 32 2.20 -18.03 18.40
N THR A 33 3.27 -17.22 18.31
CA THR A 33 4.04 -16.81 19.50
C THR A 33 3.21 -15.94 20.45
N GLN A 34 2.21 -15.26 19.92
CA GLN A 34 1.13 -14.57 20.65
C GLN A 34 -0.18 -14.79 19.91
N THR A 35 -1.24 -15.03 20.64
CA THR A 35 -2.61 -15.16 20.12
C THR A 35 -3.60 -14.48 21.04
N LEU A 36 -4.67 -13.93 20.48
CA LEU A 36 -5.85 -13.48 21.22
C LEU A 36 -7.09 -14.06 20.56
N THR A 37 -7.92 -14.71 21.37
CA THR A 37 -9.29 -15.08 20.98
C THR A 37 -10.19 -13.84 20.93
N TRP A 38 -11.37 -13.98 20.32
CA TRP A 38 -12.37 -12.91 20.35
C TRP A 38 -12.78 -12.52 21.77
N THR A 39 -12.93 -13.49 22.68
CA THR A 39 -13.19 -13.25 24.10
C THR A 39 -12.10 -12.39 24.74
N GLU A 40 -10.84 -12.76 24.54
CA GLU A 40 -9.69 -12.03 25.09
C GLU A 40 -9.55 -10.63 24.50
N LEU A 41 -9.70 -10.49 23.17
CA LEU A 41 -9.66 -9.19 22.51
C LEU A 41 -10.79 -8.27 23.00
N ALA A 42 -12.04 -8.77 23.09
CA ALA A 42 -13.16 -8.00 23.59
C ALA A 42 -12.96 -7.56 25.05
N ALA A 43 -12.37 -8.43 25.89
CA ALA A 43 -12.04 -8.08 27.26
C ALA A 43 -10.97 -6.98 27.34
N GLN A 44 -9.93 -7.05 26.49
CA GLN A 44 -8.91 -6.00 26.42
C GLN A 44 -9.47 -4.69 25.90
N VAL A 45 -10.29 -4.71 24.86
CA VAL A 45 -10.99 -3.52 24.31
C VAL A 45 -11.81 -2.82 25.42
N ARG A 46 -12.55 -3.59 26.21
CA ARG A 46 -13.34 -3.06 27.33
C ARG A 46 -12.45 -2.41 28.40
N LYS A 47 -11.33 -3.05 28.77
CA LYS A 47 -10.38 -2.50 29.74
C LYS A 47 -9.73 -1.22 29.23
N VAL A 48 -9.29 -1.21 27.97
CA VAL A 48 -8.67 -0.02 27.36
C VAL A 48 -9.67 1.12 27.27
N ALA A 49 -10.90 0.87 26.81
CA ALA A 49 -11.94 1.90 26.76
C ALA A 49 -12.23 2.51 28.13
N ALA A 50 -12.40 1.67 29.17
CA ALA A 50 -12.61 2.15 30.54
C ALA A 50 -11.43 2.99 31.05
N GLY A 51 -10.18 2.54 30.78
CA GLY A 51 -8.97 3.24 31.16
C GLY A 51 -8.80 4.59 30.46
N LEU A 52 -8.97 4.62 29.13
CA LEU A 52 -8.92 5.87 28.35
C LEU A 52 -10.03 6.85 28.79
N ALA A 53 -11.24 6.36 29.09
CA ALA A 53 -12.28 7.20 29.68
C ALA A 53 -11.88 7.75 31.04
N GLY A 54 -11.16 6.97 31.86
CA GLY A 54 -10.58 7.42 33.13
C GLY A 54 -9.55 8.52 32.97
N LEU A 55 -8.74 8.48 31.88
CA LEU A 55 -7.82 9.54 31.46
C LEU A 55 -8.53 10.73 30.80
N GLY A 56 -9.87 10.72 30.75
CA GLY A 56 -10.68 11.82 30.25
C GLY A 56 -10.93 11.77 28.74
N VAL A 57 -10.61 10.68 28.04
CA VAL A 57 -10.96 10.51 26.62
C VAL A 57 -12.45 10.26 26.48
N GLY A 58 -13.09 10.98 25.59
CA GLY A 58 -14.52 10.83 25.28
C GLY A 58 -14.81 11.07 23.80
N ARG A 59 -16.09 11.13 23.47
CA ARG A 59 -16.56 11.33 22.09
C ARG A 59 -16.02 12.62 21.49
N GLY A 60 -15.38 12.52 20.32
CA GLY A 60 -14.77 13.63 19.59
C GLY A 60 -13.35 13.97 20.00
N ASP A 61 -12.83 13.44 21.12
CA ASP A 61 -11.42 13.54 21.46
C ASP A 61 -10.56 12.73 20.48
N THR A 62 -9.28 13.08 20.38
CA THR A 62 -8.36 12.42 19.45
C THR A 62 -7.27 11.66 20.21
N VAL A 63 -7.06 10.40 19.78
CA VAL A 63 -6.02 9.51 20.30
C VAL A 63 -5.06 9.16 19.16
N SER A 64 -3.77 9.32 19.36
CA SER A 64 -2.75 8.93 18.36
C SER A 64 -2.02 7.66 18.78
N LEU A 65 -1.64 6.83 17.78
CA LEU A 65 -0.89 5.61 17.98
C LEU A 65 0.43 5.69 17.18
N MET A 66 1.56 5.60 17.85
CA MET A 66 2.89 5.58 17.22
C MET A 66 3.62 4.29 17.59
N MET A 67 3.39 3.26 16.81
CA MET A 67 3.92 1.91 17.04
C MET A 67 4.09 1.14 15.74
N ALA A 68 4.94 0.11 15.74
CA ALA A 68 5.00 -0.88 14.68
C ALA A 68 3.70 -1.72 14.65
N ASN A 69 3.55 -2.56 13.62
CA ASN A 69 2.44 -3.52 13.60
C ASN A 69 2.64 -4.53 14.75
N ARG A 70 1.71 -4.50 15.70
CA ARG A 70 1.74 -5.33 16.90
C ARG A 70 0.33 -5.55 17.46
N ILE A 71 0.16 -6.60 18.25
CA ILE A 71 -1.18 -6.99 18.75
C ILE A 71 -1.81 -5.90 19.59
N GLU A 72 -1.05 -5.17 20.39
CA GLU A 72 -1.53 -4.10 21.28
C GLU A 72 -2.17 -2.92 20.52
N PHE A 73 -1.84 -2.76 19.24
CA PHE A 73 -2.49 -1.76 18.39
C PHE A 73 -4.02 -1.91 18.41
N TYR A 74 -4.51 -3.14 18.27
CA TYR A 74 -5.95 -3.41 18.09
C TYR A 74 -6.80 -3.04 19.31
N PRO A 75 -6.51 -3.49 20.54
CA PRO A 75 -7.35 -3.14 21.68
C PRO A 75 -7.31 -1.63 21.99
N PHE A 76 -6.19 -0.92 21.74
CA PHE A 76 -6.13 0.52 21.93
C PHE A 76 -6.92 1.29 20.85
N GLU A 77 -6.79 0.90 19.60
CA GLU A 77 -7.53 1.50 18.49
C GLU A 77 -9.03 1.28 18.65
N ILE A 78 -9.45 0.01 18.81
CA ILE A 78 -10.87 -0.37 18.95
C ILE A 78 -11.45 0.21 20.26
N GLY A 79 -10.68 0.22 21.35
CA GLY A 79 -11.12 0.82 22.62
C GLY A 79 -11.39 2.31 22.52
N ALA A 80 -10.55 3.07 21.80
CA ALA A 80 -10.79 4.49 21.52
C ALA A 80 -12.05 4.69 20.66
N GLN A 81 -12.26 3.87 19.62
CA GLN A 81 -13.47 3.92 18.79
C GLN A 81 -14.75 3.69 19.62
N HIS A 82 -14.72 2.77 20.61
CA HIS A 82 -15.86 2.49 21.50
C HIS A 82 -16.21 3.65 22.45
N LEU A 83 -15.32 4.64 22.58
CA LEU A 83 -15.60 5.90 23.28
C LEU A 83 -16.17 6.99 22.34
N GLY A 84 -16.29 6.71 21.04
CA GLY A 84 -16.57 7.71 20.01
C GLY A 84 -15.41 8.67 19.79
N ALA A 85 -14.20 8.30 20.22
CA ALA A 85 -13.00 9.08 20.00
C ALA A 85 -12.46 8.81 18.59
N THR A 86 -11.77 9.81 18.05
CA THR A 86 -11.08 9.71 16.76
C THR A 86 -9.67 9.18 16.99
N SER A 87 -9.36 8.00 16.47
CA SER A 87 -8.02 7.42 16.56
C SER A 87 -7.25 7.58 15.24
N PHE A 88 -5.93 7.72 15.32
CA PHE A 88 -5.10 7.71 14.12
C PHE A 88 -3.69 7.22 14.41
N SER A 89 -3.10 6.58 13.42
CA SER A 89 -1.70 6.15 13.50
C SER A 89 -0.76 7.18 12.94
N VAL A 90 0.42 7.24 13.55
CA VAL A 90 1.52 8.12 13.18
C VAL A 90 2.62 7.30 12.52
N TYR A 91 3.17 7.77 11.41
CA TYR A 91 4.32 7.12 10.81
C TYR A 91 5.54 7.18 11.73
N ASN A 92 6.12 6.03 12.04
CA ASN A 92 7.20 5.85 13.02
C ASN A 92 8.50 6.57 12.66
N THR A 93 8.65 7.00 11.42
CA THR A 93 9.87 7.66 10.90
C THR A 93 9.75 9.18 10.89
N LEU A 94 8.58 9.76 11.24
CA LEU A 94 8.41 11.21 11.25
C LEU A 94 9.32 11.87 12.30
N PRO A 95 10.06 12.93 11.94
CA PRO A 95 10.84 13.71 12.90
C PRO A 95 9.94 14.56 13.82
N ALA A 96 10.49 15.01 14.94
CA ALA A 96 9.74 15.73 15.98
C ALA A 96 9.01 16.97 15.45
N GLU A 97 9.63 17.72 14.55
CA GLU A 97 9.05 18.95 13.97
C GLU A 97 7.78 18.68 13.16
N GLN A 98 7.73 17.53 12.46
CA GLN A 98 6.53 17.13 11.73
C GLN A 98 5.46 16.58 12.66
N LEU A 99 5.86 15.93 13.77
CA LEU A 99 4.94 15.47 14.79
C LEU A 99 4.21 16.64 15.47
N THR A 100 4.90 17.78 15.70
CA THR A 100 4.29 18.98 16.27
C THR A 100 3.03 19.37 15.50
N TYR A 101 3.19 19.62 14.21
CA TYR A 101 2.06 20.00 13.36
C TYR A 101 0.94 18.95 13.37
N LEU A 102 1.31 17.68 13.29
CA LEU A 102 0.36 16.58 13.17
C LEU A 102 -0.51 16.44 14.43
N PHE A 103 0.11 16.48 15.61
CA PHE A 103 -0.61 16.40 16.88
C PHE A 103 -1.46 17.64 17.15
N GLU A 104 -0.99 18.84 16.82
CA GLU A 104 -1.76 20.09 16.95
C GLU A 104 -2.95 20.15 15.99
N ASN A 105 -2.74 19.74 14.73
CA ASN A 105 -3.82 19.68 13.75
C ASN A 105 -4.87 18.63 14.15
N ALA A 106 -4.45 17.44 14.56
CA ALA A 106 -5.35 16.42 15.07
C ALA A 106 -6.08 16.84 16.34
N GLY A 107 -5.42 17.64 17.20
CA GLY A 107 -5.87 17.92 18.57
C GLY A 107 -5.68 16.70 19.46
N THR A 108 -4.50 16.06 19.37
CA THR A 108 -4.18 14.83 20.10
C THR A 108 -4.22 15.07 21.60
N LYS A 109 -5.08 14.34 22.30
CA LYS A 109 -5.22 14.37 23.75
C LYS A 109 -4.33 13.33 24.41
N VAL A 110 -4.34 12.10 23.88
CA VAL A 110 -3.53 10.97 24.35
C VAL A 110 -2.69 10.45 23.18
N ALA A 111 -1.38 10.31 23.41
CA ALA A 111 -0.48 9.62 22.49
C ALA A 111 -0.08 8.27 23.08
N ILE A 112 -0.33 7.20 22.34
CA ILE A 112 0.01 5.81 22.71
C ILE A 112 1.20 5.40 21.86
N CYS A 113 2.29 4.94 22.47
CA CYS A 113 3.50 4.65 21.70
C CYS A 113 4.36 3.55 22.33
N GLU A 114 5.30 3.03 21.55
CA GLU A 114 6.42 2.24 22.05
C GLU A 114 7.45 3.14 22.75
N GLU A 115 8.21 2.59 23.68
CA GLU A 115 9.22 3.31 24.46
C GLU A 115 10.21 4.08 23.58
N GLN A 116 10.64 3.48 22.50
CA GLN A 116 11.59 4.10 21.55
C GLN A 116 11.10 5.40 20.91
N TYR A 117 9.80 5.71 20.95
CA TYR A 117 9.22 6.94 20.38
C TYR A 117 8.89 8.01 21.41
N VAL A 118 8.95 7.70 22.71
CA VAL A 118 8.57 8.63 23.80
C VAL A 118 9.33 9.94 23.71
N ASP A 119 10.66 9.91 23.59
CA ASP A 119 11.46 11.12 23.53
C ASP A 119 11.19 11.96 22.28
N ARG A 120 10.88 11.32 21.15
CA ARG A 120 10.50 12.01 19.91
C ARG A 120 9.14 12.70 20.03
N ILE A 121 8.17 12.06 20.68
CA ILE A 121 6.87 12.67 20.97
C ILE A 121 7.03 13.85 21.90
N ARG A 122 7.84 13.75 22.94
CA ARG A 122 8.14 14.87 23.85
C ARG A 122 8.84 16.03 23.15
N ALA A 123 9.82 15.71 22.31
CA ALA A 123 10.56 16.71 21.53
C ALA A 123 9.67 17.48 20.54
N SER A 124 8.48 16.95 20.18
CA SER A 124 7.50 17.68 19.37
C SER A 124 6.96 18.92 20.07
N GLY A 125 6.96 18.95 21.41
CA GLY A 125 6.38 20.07 22.20
C GLY A 125 4.87 20.26 22.03
N ALA A 126 4.18 19.34 21.36
CA ALA A 126 2.72 19.41 21.18
C ALA A 126 1.99 19.27 22.53
N PRO A 127 0.83 19.92 22.71
CA PRO A 127 0.08 19.92 23.97
C PRO A 127 -0.70 18.61 24.19
N ILE A 128 0.03 17.50 24.35
CA ILE A 128 -0.53 16.17 24.64
C ILE A 128 -0.72 16.04 26.15
N GLU A 129 -1.93 15.70 26.59
CA GLU A 129 -2.24 15.55 28.02
C GLU A 129 -1.56 14.32 28.64
N HIS A 130 -1.56 13.20 27.90
CA HIS A 130 -1.01 11.93 28.36
C HIS A 130 -0.23 11.21 27.27
N ILE A 131 0.95 10.70 27.63
CA ILE A 131 1.73 9.77 26.80
C ILE A 131 1.63 8.39 27.45
N VAL A 132 1.02 7.44 26.77
CA VAL A 132 0.92 6.05 27.20
C VAL A 132 2.04 5.25 26.52
N CYS A 133 2.89 4.59 27.31
CA CYS A 133 3.95 3.71 26.83
C CYS A 133 3.49 2.25 26.97
N ILE A 134 3.53 1.49 25.87
CA ILE A 134 2.97 0.13 25.84
C ILE A 134 3.95 -0.98 26.22
N ASP A 135 5.25 -0.71 26.23
CA ASP A 135 6.33 -1.68 26.46
C ASP A 135 7.32 -1.21 27.55
N GLY A 136 6.91 -0.29 28.38
CA GLY A 136 7.70 0.27 29.47
C GLY A 136 6.94 1.30 30.28
N SER A 137 7.65 1.95 31.20
CA SER A 137 7.13 3.09 31.95
C SER A 137 8.22 4.16 32.14
N PRO A 138 8.73 4.77 31.07
CA PRO A 138 9.68 5.86 31.17
C PRO A 138 9.12 7.00 32.03
N PRO A 139 9.96 7.75 32.80
CA PRO A 139 9.48 8.81 33.66
C PRO A 139 8.55 9.79 32.94
N GLY A 140 7.39 10.07 33.51
CA GLY A 140 6.38 11.00 32.95
C GLY A 140 5.53 10.39 31.82
N THR A 141 5.52 9.07 31.66
CA THR A 141 4.54 8.33 30.86
C THR A 141 3.60 7.54 31.75
N ILE A 142 2.50 7.06 31.18
CA ILE A 142 1.53 6.17 31.79
C ILE A 142 1.76 4.77 31.20
N SER A 143 1.90 3.75 32.04
CA SER A 143 1.99 2.36 31.58
C SER A 143 0.61 1.81 31.20
N VAL A 144 0.58 0.65 30.53
CA VAL A 144 -0.67 -0.04 30.21
C VAL A 144 -1.45 -0.39 31.48
N ASP A 145 -0.75 -0.83 32.54
CA ASP A 145 -1.38 -1.15 33.83
C ASP A 145 -1.99 0.09 34.48
N ASP A 146 -1.32 1.26 34.38
CA ASP A 146 -1.87 2.52 34.86
C ASP A 146 -3.09 2.96 34.06
N VAL A 147 -3.13 2.71 32.75
CA VAL A 147 -4.34 2.92 31.92
C VAL A 147 -5.50 2.08 32.47
N TYR A 148 -5.27 0.81 32.73
CA TYR A 148 -6.32 -0.08 33.29
C TYR A 148 -6.75 0.37 34.68
N ALA A 149 -5.82 0.82 35.52
CA ALA A 149 -6.11 1.31 36.86
C ALA A 149 -6.85 2.67 36.86
N ALA A 150 -6.75 3.45 35.79
CA ALA A 150 -7.47 4.73 35.65
C ALA A 150 -8.98 4.56 35.43
N ALA A 151 -9.46 3.34 35.17
CA ALA A 151 -10.87 3.05 34.94
C ALA A 151 -11.72 3.54 36.13
N ARG A 152 -12.77 4.33 35.85
CA ARG A 152 -13.65 4.85 36.89
C ARG A 152 -14.70 3.84 37.29
N GLU A 153 -15.00 3.77 38.58
CA GLU A 153 -16.14 2.99 39.10
C GLU A 153 -17.43 3.47 38.43
N GLY A 154 -18.26 2.51 37.98
CA GLY A 154 -19.52 2.81 37.32
C GLY A 154 -19.42 3.18 35.82
N PHE A 155 -18.25 3.05 35.19
CA PHE A 155 -18.14 3.23 33.74
C PHE A 155 -19.00 2.20 32.99
N ASP A 156 -20.01 2.67 32.26
CA ASP A 156 -20.91 1.83 31.47
C ASP A 156 -20.39 1.74 30.02
N PHE A 157 -19.62 0.70 29.75
CA PHE A 157 -19.07 0.41 28.42
C PHE A 157 -20.17 0.21 27.36
N GLU A 158 -21.25 -0.51 27.73
CA GLU A 158 -22.33 -0.82 26.78
C GLU A 158 -23.11 0.43 26.38
N ALA A 159 -23.47 1.28 27.35
CA ALA A 159 -24.13 2.55 27.06
C ALA A 159 -23.21 3.48 26.24
N THR A 160 -21.90 3.46 26.49
CA THR A 160 -20.92 4.35 25.83
C THR A 160 -20.81 4.04 24.34
N TRP A 161 -20.53 2.79 23.98
CA TRP A 161 -20.35 2.49 22.56
C TRP A 161 -21.67 2.50 21.77
N ARG A 162 -22.80 2.21 22.40
CA ARG A 162 -24.14 2.35 21.75
C ARG A 162 -24.53 3.79 21.48
N ALA A 163 -23.88 4.76 22.11
CA ALA A 163 -24.06 6.17 21.85
C ALA A 163 -23.22 6.69 20.65
N VAL A 164 -22.30 5.89 20.13
CA VAL A 164 -21.50 6.22 18.94
C VAL A 164 -22.41 6.25 17.71
N ARG A 165 -22.21 7.23 16.84
CA ARG A 165 -23.06 7.47 15.66
C ARG A 165 -22.33 7.19 14.36
N PRO A 166 -23.05 6.87 13.28
CA PRO A 166 -22.47 6.63 11.97
C PRO A 166 -21.66 7.81 11.41
N ASP A 167 -22.03 9.04 11.76
CA ASP A 167 -21.40 10.29 11.31
C ASP A 167 -20.26 10.77 12.21
N ASP A 168 -19.96 10.07 13.31
CA ASP A 168 -18.77 10.32 14.11
C ASP A 168 -17.51 10.03 13.30
N VAL A 169 -16.52 10.91 13.42
CA VAL A 169 -15.19 10.70 12.82
C VAL A 169 -14.47 9.64 13.64
N VAL A 170 -14.23 8.49 13.03
CA VAL A 170 -13.59 7.36 13.70
C VAL A 170 -12.08 7.37 13.53
N THR A 171 -11.58 7.88 12.41
CA THR A 171 -10.14 7.93 12.15
C THR A 171 -9.71 9.12 11.32
N LEU A 172 -8.42 9.47 11.44
CA LEU A 172 -7.72 10.39 10.57
C LEU A 172 -6.63 9.64 9.81
N ILE A 173 -6.53 9.90 8.51
CA ILE A 173 -5.39 9.46 7.72
C ILE A 173 -4.63 10.69 7.23
N TYR A 174 -3.40 10.86 7.70
CA TYR A 174 -2.55 11.96 7.25
C TYR A 174 -1.87 11.62 5.93
N THR A 175 -2.25 12.35 4.89
CA THR A 175 -1.69 12.21 3.54
C THR A 175 -0.64 13.27 3.30
N SER A 176 0.51 12.88 2.77
CA SER A 176 1.52 13.82 2.30
C SER A 176 1.03 14.49 1.02
N GLY A 177 0.57 15.72 1.11
CA GLY A 177 0.35 16.54 -0.07
C GLY A 177 1.66 16.80 -0.82
N THR A 178 1.58 16.99 -2.15
CA THR A 178 2.76 17.37 -2.96
C THR A 178 3.32 18.74 -2.60
N THR A 179 2.57 19.54 -1.82
CA THR A 179 2.95 20.90 -1.38
C THR A 179 2.36 21.18 0.00
N GLY A 180 3.21 21.44 0.98
CA GLY A 180 2.81 21.88 2.32
C GLY A 180 2.65 20.76 3.35
N ASN A 181 2.03 21.09 4.48
CA ASN A 181 1.82 20.17 5.58
C ASN A 181 0.86 19.04 5.21
N PRO A 182 1.03 17.83 5.80
CA PRO A 182 0.10 16.72 5.61
C PRO A 182 -1.34 17.11 5.97
N LYS A 183 -2.31 16.61 5.21
CA LYS A 183 -3.73 16.84 5.45
C LYS A 183 -4.33 15.64 6.16
N GLY A 184 -5.03 15.86 7.28
CA GLY A 184 -5.75 14.81 8.00
C GLY A 184 -7.12 14.56 7.35
N VAL A 185 -7.25 13.46 6.63
CA VAL A 185 -8.52 13.01 6.02
C VAL A 185 -9.43 12.47 7.11
N GLU A 186 -10.59 13.08 7.32
CA GLU A 186 -11.59 12.64 8.29
C GLU A 186 -12.50 11.57 7.68
N MET A 187 -12.53 10.38 8.27
CA MET A 187 -13.42 9.30 7.89
C MET A 187 -14.38 8.96 9.02
N THR A 188 -15.65 8.75 8.67
CA THR A 188 -16.69 8.37 9.61
C THR A 188 -16.90 6.85 9.61
N HIS A 189 -17.62 6.34 10.62
CA HIS A 189 -18.05 4.94 10.63
C HIS A 189 -18.88 4.60 9.37
N ALA A 190 -19.74 5.52 8.93
CA ALA A 190 -20.57 5.32 7.73
C ALA A 190 -19.72 5.19 6.45
N ASN A 191 -18.68 6.03 6.29
CA ASN A 191 -17.79 5.95 5.13
C ASN A 191 -17.12 4.57 5.03
N LEU A 192 -16.50 4.12 6.12
CA LEU A 192 -15.77 2.86 6.17
C LEU A 192 -16.66 1.63 6.04
N LEU A 193 -17.85 1.63 6.66
CA LEU A 193 -18.81 0.54 6.51
C LEU A 193 -19.37 0.47 5.09
N PHE A 194 -19.65 1.63 4.45
CA PHE A 194 -20.08 1.63 3.06
C PHE A 194 -18.99 1.03 2.16
N GLU A 195 -17.74 1.47 2.30
CA GLU A 195 -16.60 0.94 1.52
C GLU A 195 -16.47 -0.57 1.74
N ALA A 196 -16.44 -1.04 2.99
CA ALA A 196 -16.30 -2.45 3.31
C ALA A 196 -17.40 -3.30 2.67
N TYR A 197 -18.69 -2.88 2.76
CA TYR A 197 -19.80 -3.63 2.17
C TYR A 197 -19.83 -3.53 0.64
N ALA A 198 -19.46 -2.39 0.05
CA ALA A 198 -19.40 -2.24 -1.39
C ALA A 198 -18.28 -3.10 -1.99
N LEU A 199 -17.11 -3.14 -1.34
CA LEU A 199 -16.00 -4.01 -1.73
C LEU A 199 -16.39 -5.50 -1.56
N ASN A 200 -17.04 -5.85 -0.45
CA ASN A 200 -17.48 -7.22 -0.18
C ASN A 200 -18.51 -7.74 -1.21
N ALA A 201 -19.27 -6.86 -1.84
CA ALA A 201 -20.19 -7.25 -2.92
C ALA A 201 -19.45 -7.73 -4.17
N VAL A 202 -18.18 -7.33 -4.36
CA VAL A 202 -17.33 -7.70 -5.51
C VAL A 202 -16.29 -8.75 -5.10
N LEU A 203 -15.61 -8.54 -3.98
CA LEU A 203 -14.57 -9.43 -3.40
C LEU A 203 -15.05 -9.94 -2.03
N PRO A 204 -15.78 -11.06 -1.98
CA PRO A 204 -16.41 -11.51 -0.74
C PRO A 204 -15.42 -11.90 0.35
N SER A 205 -15.64 -11.35 1.55
CA SER A 205 -14.99 -11.71 2.81
C SER A 205 -15.99 -12.40 3.75
N GLN A 206 -15.50 -13.23 4.65
CA GLN A 206 -16.31 -13.98 5.59
C GLN A 206 -15.62 -14.10 6.95
N PHE A 207 -16.38 -14.47 7.98
CA PHE A 207 -15.84 -14.73 9.31
C PHE A 207 -14.78 -15.85 9.25
N GLY A 208 -13.67 -15.64 9.95
CA GLY A 208 -12.54 -16.58 9.97
C GLY A 208 -11.59 -16.49 8.76
N ASP A 209 -11.80 -15.53 7.84
CA ASP A 209 -10.80 -15.24 6.80
C ASP A 209 -9.46 -14.88 7.42
N ARG A 210 -8.38 -15.44 6.88
CA ARG A 210 -7.02 -15.18 7.32
C ARG A 210 -6.41 -14.07 6.48
N VAL A 211 -5.94 -13.03 7.17
CA VAL A 211 -5.30 -11.86 6.58
C VAL A 211 -4.00 -11.51 7.29
N THR A 212 -3.18 -10.65 6.70
CA THR A 212 -1.98 -10.11 7.35
C THR A 212 -2.11 -8.60 7.52
N SER A 213 -1.62 -8.06 8.65
CA SER A 213 -1.34 -6.65 8.86
C SER A 213 0.18 -6.47 8.89
N TYR A 214 0.74 -5.80 7.89
CA TYR A 214 2.19 -5.66 7.72
C TYR A 214 2.62 -4.33 7.06
N LEU A 215 1.67 -3.61 6.45
CA LEU A 215 1.90 -2.26 5.97
C LEU A 215 1.80 -1.28 7.17
N PRO A 216 2.37 -0.07 7.08
CA PRO A 216 2.20 0.90 8.16
C PRO A 216 0.73 1.13 8.50
N THR A 217 0.35 1.01 9.79
CA THR A 217 -1.03 1.26 10.26
C THR A 217 -1.50 2.70 10.05
N ALA A 218 -0.56 3.62 9.80
CA ALA A 218 -0.84 4.99 9.37
C ALA A 218 -1.36 5.07 7.92
N HIS A 219 -1.24 3.99 7.14
CA HIS A 219 -1.78 3.90 5.79
C HIS A 219 -3.14 3.21 5.81
N ILE A 220 -4.13 3.80 5.11
CA ILE A 220 -5.50 3.26 5.08
C ILE A 220 -5.59 1.81 4.59
N ALA A 221 -4.71 1.38 3.69
CA ALA A 221 -4.73 0.02 3.15
C ALA A 221 -4.52 -1.07 4.21
N ASP A 222 -3.61 -0.85 5.18
CA ASP A 222 -3.43 -1.81 6.29
C ASP A 222 -4.67 -1.86 7.19
N ARG A 223 -5.27 -0.70 7.45
CA ARG A 223 -6.49 -0.61 8.26
C ARG A 223 -7.67 -1.33 7.61
N VAL A 224 -7.87 -1.16 6.31
CA VAL A 224 -8.97 -1.82 5.58
C VAL A 224 -8.79 -3.33 5.58
N MET A 225 -7.59 -3.83 5.31
CA MET A 225 -7.34 -5.28 5.27
C MET A 225 -7.29 -5.91 6.67
N GLY A 226 -6.56 -5.30 7.60
CA GLY A 226 -6.36 -5.82 8.95
C GLY A 226 -7.49 -5.39 9.89
N LEU A 227 -7.50 -4.12 10.30
CA LEU A 227 -8.39 -3.63 11.36
C LEU A 227 -9.86 -3.72 10.97
N TYR A 228 -10.27 -3.11 9.84
CA TYR A 228 -11.68 -3.11 9.45
C TYR A 228 -12.13 -4.48 8.91
N GLY A 229 -11.20 -5.26 8.33
CA GLY A 229 -11.46 -6.66 7.99
C GLY A 229 -11.83 -7.50 9.23
N LEU A 230 -11.12 -7.30 10.34
CA LEU A 230 -11.44 -7.91 11.63
C LEU A 230 -12.77 -7.39 12.17
N GLU A 231 -12.95 -6.06 12.27
CA GLU A 231 -14.14 -5.47 12.89
C GLU A 231 -15.44 -5.77 12.11
N VAL A 232 -15.40 -5.70 10.77
CA VAL A 232 -16.61 -5.80 9.93
C VAL A 232 -16.93 -7.23 9.54
N PHE A 233 -15.92 -8.05 9.22
CA PHE A 233 -16.11 -9.41 8.68
C PHE A 233 -15.64 -10.51 9.62
N GLY A 234 -14.98 -10.19 10.72
CA GLY A 234 -14.48 -11.18 11.66
C GLY A 234 -13.24 -11.91 11.16
N ALA A 235 -12.39 -11.25 10.38
CA ALA A 235 -11.14 -11.83 9.90
C ALA A 235 -10.18 -12.14 11.06
N GLN A 236 -9.45 -13.25 10.95
CA GLN A 236 -8.28 -13.54 11.78
C GLN A 236 -7.08 -12.78 11.22
N VAL A 237 -6.50 -11.89 12.01
CA VAL A 237 -5.36 -11.07 11.57
C VAL A 237 -4.06 -11.62 12.13
N THR A 238 -3.10 -11.93 11.24
CA THR A 238 -1.72 -12.15 11.63
C THR A 238 -0.93 -10.87 11.50
N VAL A 239 -0.40 -10.41 12.63
CA VAL A 239 0.32 -9.15 12.73
C VAL A 239 1.81 -9.39 12.48
N VAL A 240 2.35 -8.79 11.42
CA VAL A 240 3.75 -8.94 10.99
C VAL A 240 4.46 -7.61 11.18
N SER A 241 5.33 -7.52 12.16
CA SER A 241 5.99 -6.27 12.56
C SER A 241 7.03 -5.76 11.56
N ASP A 242 7.68 -6.66 10.84
CA ASP A 242 8.69 -6.34 9.81
C ASP A 242 8.15 -6.70 8.42
N VAL A 243 7.95 -5.69 7.57
CA VAL A 243 7.48 -5.88 6.19
C VAL A 243 8.39 -6.81 5.37
N ARG A 244 9.68 -6.89 5.71
CA ARG A 244 10.65 -7.79 5.02
C ARG A 244 10.37 -9.26 5.30
N ALA A 245 9.71 -9.57 6.41
CA ALA A 245 9.35 -10.92 6.79
C ALA A 245 8.05 -11.42 6.11
N ILE A 246 7.35 -10.58 5.32
CA ILE A 246 6.02 -10.93 4.79
C ILE A 246 6.04 -12.20 3.94
N ALA A 247 7.05 -12.40 3.09
CA ALA A 247 7.15 -13.59 2.24
C ALA A 247 7.23 -14.89 3.06
N ALA A 248 7.97 -14.88 4.18
CA ALA A 248 8.05 -16.03 5.10
C ALA A 248 6.74 -16.20 5.90
N ALA A 249 6.13 -15.09 6.32
CA ALA A 249 4.87 -15.11 7.06
C ALA A 249 3.70 -15.66 6.22
N LEU A 250 3.66 -15.41 4.90
CA LEU A 250 2.61 -15.92 4.03
C LEU A 250 2.49 -17.45 4.05
N ALA A 251 3.61 -18.16 4.11
CA ALA A 251 3.62 -19.64 4.19
C ALA A 251 3.03 -20.16 5.52
N ASP A 252 3.19 -19.41 6.62
CA ASP A 252 2.60 -19.72 7.93
C ASP A 252 1.12 -19.34 7.99
N VAL A 253 0.77 -18.13 7.52
CA VAL A 253 -0.59 -17.57 7.59
C VAL A 253 -1.55 -18.30 6.67
N ARG A 254 -1.10 -18.68 5.47
CA ARG A 254 -1.94 -19.25 4.40
C ARG A 254 -3.20 -18.40 4.20
N PRO A 255 -3.05 -17.13 3.80
CA PRO A 255 -4.17 -16.20 3.74
C PRO A 255 -5.26 -16.69 2.79
N THR A 256 -6.52 -16.46 3.17
CA THR A 256 -7.69 -16.73 2.33
C THR A 256 -8.08 -15.51 1.50
N VAL A 257 -7.73 -14.34 2.00
CA VAL A 257 -7.81 -13.05 1.28
C VAL A 257 -6.56 -12.23 1.62
N TRP A 258 -6.02 -11.48 0.65
CA TRP A 258 -4.76 -10.80 0.87
C TRP A 258 -4.63 -9.50 0.07
N GLY A 259 -3.88 -8.53 0.62
CA GLY A 259 -3.56 -7.26 -0.04
C GLY A 259 -2.07 -6.98 -0.01
N GLY A 260 -1.53 -6.59 -1.17
CA GLY A 260 -0.13 -6.19 -1.31
C GLY A 260 0.03 -4.96 -2.18
N VAL A 261 1.06 -4.15 -1.90
CA VAL A 261 1.48 -3.08 -2.80
C VAL A 261 2.33 -3.66 -3.94
N PRO A 262 2.42 -2.99 -5.11
CA PRO A 262 3.12 -3.53 -6.29
C PRO A 262 4.51 -4.06 -6.00
N ARG A 263 5.31 -3.35 -5.21
CA ARG A 263 6.67 -3.74 -4.86
C ARG A 263 6.76 -5.09 -4.13
N VAL A 264 5.76 -5.43 -3.32
CA VAL A 264 5.72 -6.74 -2.63
C VAL A 264 5.46 -7.85 -3.65
N TRP A 265 4.56 -7.62 -4.60
CA TRP A 265 4.30 -8.57 -5.69
C TRP A 265 5.53 -8.77 -6.58
N GLU A 266 6.24 -7.70 -6.93
CA GLU A 266 7.48 -7.77 -7.71
C GLU A 266 8.57 -8.59 -6.99
N LYS A 267 8.74 -8.37 -5.68
CA LYS A 267 9.68 -9.14 -4.86
C LYS A 267 9.29 -10.62 -4.76
N LEU A 268 8.01 -10.92 -4.60
CA LEU A 268 7.53 -12.31 -4.61
C LEU A 268 7.81 -12.97 -5.96
N LYS A 269 7.55 -12.28 -7.09
CA LYS A 269 7.88 -12.77 -8.43
C LYS A 269 9.37 -13.07 -8.56
N ALA A 270 10.22 -12.11 -8.24
CA ALA A 270 11.68 -12.27 -8.33
C ALA A 270 12.19 -13.42 -7.43
N GLY A 271 11.63 -13.57 -6.23
CA GLY A 271 11.95 -14.67 -5.33
C GLY A 271 11.55 -16.05 -5.87
N ILE A 272 10.40 -16.15 -6.55
CA ILE A 272 9.95 -17.37 -7.21
C ILE A 272 10.89 -17.73 -8.37
N GLU A 273 11.20 -16.78 -9.25
CA GLU A 273 12.10 -16.96 -10.39
C GLU A 273 13.49 -17.39 -9.92
N PHE A 274 14.05 -16.72 -8.91
CA PHE A 274 15.31 -17.09 -8.30
C PHE A 274 15.31 -18.50 -7.72
N ALA A 275 14.27 -18.89 -6.98
CA ALA A 275 14.16 -20.22 -6.39
C ALA A 275 14.10 -21.33 -7.44
N ILE A 276 13.43 -21.08 -8.57
CA ILE A 276 13.34 -22.03 -9.70
C ILE A 276 14.70 -22.20 -10.37
N ASP A 277 15.40 -21.11 -10.62
CA ASP A 277 16.72 -21.14 -11.27
C ASP A 277 17.78 -21.83 -10.43
N ASN A 278 17.66 -21.75 -9.11
CA ASN A 278 18.58 -22.37 -8.14
C ASN A 278 18.08 -23.73 -7.57
N GLU A 279 17.00 -24.31 -8.13
CA GLU A 279 16.58 -25.65 -7.71
C GLU A 279 17.67 -26.68 -8.07
N ALA A 280 18.18 -27.37 -7.05
CA ALA A 280 19.30 -28.30 -7.20
C ALA A 280 18.91 -29.60 -7.93
N ASP A 281 17.68 -30.06 -7.75
CA ASP A 281 17.13 -31.27 -8.40
C ASP A 281 16.76 -30.93 -9.86
N GLU A 282 17.52 -31.51 -10.80
CA GLU A 282 17.32 -31.28 -12.23
C GLU A 282 15.92 -31.63 -12.72
N VAL A 283 15.35 -32.73 -12.22
CA VAL A 283 14.00 -33.18 -12.62
C VAL A 283 12.95 -32.18 -12.14
N LYS A 284 13.08 -31.73 -10.88
CA LYS A 284 12.18 -30.71 -10.33
C LYS A 284 12.35 -29.39 -11.06
N ARG A 285 13.58 -28.97 -11.33
CA ARG A 285 13.85 -27.72 -12.07
C ARG A 285 13.22 -27.74 -13.46
N GLN A 286 13.34 -28.87 -14.20
CA GLN A 286 12.71 -29.01 -15.51
C GLN A 286 11.17 -28.98 -15.41
N ALA A 287 10.57 -29.66 -14.42
CA ALA A 287 9.13 -29.64 -14.19
C ALA A 287 8.63 -28.22 -13.84
N LEU A 288 9.35 -27.50 -12.97
CA LEU A 288 9.05 -26.11 -12.63
C LEU A 288 9.13 -25.21 -13.87
N ARG A 289 10.21 -25.31 -14.67
CA ARG A 289 10.37 -24.51 -15.89
C ARG A 289 9.28 -24.78 -16.91
N TRP A 290 8.90 -26.06 -17.10
CA TRP A 290 7.77 -26.41 -17.96
C TRP A 290 6.48 -25.76 -17.47
N ALA A 291 6.12 -25.93 -16.19
CA ALA A 291 4.89 -25.38 -15.64
C ALA A 291 4.87 -23.84 -15.70
N MET A 292 6.02 -23.19 -15.45
CA MET A 292 6.16 -21.73 -15.59
C MET A 292 6.00 -21.28 -17.05
N SER A 293 6.46 -22.08 -18.03
CA SER A 293 6.24 -21.76 -19.45
C SER A 293 4.76 -21.79 -19.82
N VAL A 294 4.02 -22.74 -19.27
CA VAL A 294 2.56 -22.85 -19.45
C VAL A 294 1.84 -21.68 -18.76
N ALA A 295 2.23 -21.34 -17.53
CA ALA A 295 1.72 -20.20 -16.80
C ALA A 295 1.99 -18.88 -17.57
N ALA A 296 3.17 -18.72 -18.16
CA ALA A 296 3.52 -17.57 -18.99
C ALA A 296 2.65 -17.45 -20.25
N LYS A 297 2.39 -18.56 -20.96
CA LYS A 297 1.47 -18.58 -22.12
C LYS A 297 0.06 -18.11 -21.70
N ARG A 298 -0.45 -18.63 -20.57
CA ARG A 298 -1.75 -18.21 -20.04
C ARG A 298 -1.75 -16.72 -19.64
N GLY A 299 -0.70 -16.26 -18.97
CA GLY A 299 -0.54 -14.84 -18.60
C GLY A 299 -0.49 -13.94 -19.83
N ALA A 300 0.22 -14.35 -20.90
CA ALA A 300 0.29 -13.61 -22.15
C ALA A 300 -1.07 -13.48 -22.84
N ALA A 301 -1.86 -14.56 -22.90
CA ALA A 301 -3.22 -14.52 -23.44
C ALA A 301 -4.13 -13.58 -22.64
N LEU A 302 -4.05 -13.61 -21.31
CA LEU A 302 -4.78 -12.68 -20.43
C LEU A 302 -4.33 -11.22 -20.66
N LEU A 303 -3.04 -11.00 -20.86
CA LEU A 303 -2.48 -9.67 -21.14
C LEU A 303 -2.97 -9.12 -22.49
N ALA A 304 -3.10 -9.98 -23.49
CA ALA A 304 -3.65 -9.64 -24.81
C ALA A 304 -5.17 -9.46 -24.82
N GLY A 305 -5.86 -9.85 -23.72
CA GLY A 305 -7.33 -9.88 -23.68
C GLY A 305 -7.93 -10.98 -24.55
N GLU A 306 -7.15 -12.02 -24.86
CA GLU A 306 -7.55 -13.12 -25.71
C GLU A 306 -8.24 -14.25 -24.90
N PRO A 307 -9.24 -14.94 -25.46
CA PRO A 307 -9.79 -16.14 -24.84
C PRO A 307 -8.70 -17.21 -24.68
N ILE A 308 -8.71 -17.90 -23.55
CA ILE A 308 -7.80 -19.03 -23.33
C ILE A 308 -8.25 -20.19 -24.23
N ALA A 309 -7.41 -20.61 -25.19
CA ALA A 309 -7.69 -21.73 -26.08
C ALA A 309 -7.82 -23.03 -25.26
N ASP A 310 -8.67 -23.95 -25.71
CA ASP A 310 -8.96 -25.21 -25.01
C ASP A 310 -7.70 -26.05 -24.79
N GLU A 311 -6.77 -26.08 -25.74
CA GLU A 311 -5.49 -26.80 -25.63
C GLU A 311 -4.63 -26.20 -24.51
N LEU A 312 -4.56 -24.86 -24.41
CA LEU A 312 -3.82 -24.17 -23.36
C LEU A 312 -4.50 -24.36 -22.00
N ALA A 313 -5.82 -24.35 -21.95
CA ALA A 313 -6.57 -24.62 -20.72
C ALA A 313 -6.29 -26.03 -20.19
N ALA A 314 -6.25 -27.06 -21.10
CA ALA A 314 -5.91 -28.43 -20.73
C ALA A 314 -4.44 -28.58 -20.30
N GLU A 315 -3.48 -27.96 -21.02
CA GLU A 315 -2.06 -27.95 -20.64
C GLU A 315 -1.87 -27.27 -19.28
N TRP A 316 -2.57 -26.16 -19.04
CA TRP A 316 -2.52 -25.45 -17.77
C TRP A 316 -3.12 -26.27 -16.62
N ALA A 317 -4.23 -26.96 -16.82
CA ALA A 317 -4.83 -27.83 -15.80
C ALA A 317 -3.85 -28.95 -15.37
N GLN A 318 -3.13 -29.55 -16.33
CA GLN A 318 -2.10 -30.54 -16.05
C GLN A 318 -0.92 -29.92 -15.29
N ALA A 319 -0.44 -28.74 -15.70
CA ALA A 319 0.63 -28.03 -15.01
C ALA A 319 0.23 -27.62 -13.59
N ASP A 320 -1.04 -27.26 -13.40
CA ASP A 320 -1.61 -26.91 -12.12
C ASP A 320 -1.64 -28.10 -11.16
N GLU A 321 -2.19 -29.22 -11.58
CA GLU A 321 -2.27 -30.45 -10.79
C GLU A 321 -0.87 -30.95 -10.36
N LEU A 322 0.09 -30.93 -11.27
CA LEU A 322 1.42 -31.50 -11.01
C LEU A 322 2.36 -30.57 -10.26
N VAL A 323 2.30 -29.26 -10.53
CA VAL A 323 3.33 -28.29 -10.10
C VAL A 323 2.77 -26.99 -9.52
N LEU A 324 1.89 -26.25 -10.25
CA LEU A 324 1.55 -24.88 -9.88
C LEU A 324 0.74 -24.81 -8.58
N SER A 325 -0.18 -25.75 -8.34
CA SER A 325 -0.92 -25.84 -7.07
C SER A 325 0.03 -25.98 -5.88
N LYS A 326 1.05 -26.86 -6.00
CA LYS A 326 2.06 -27.06 -4.94
C LYS A 326 2.95 -25.83 -4.75
N LEU A 327 3.25 -25.11 -5.83
CA LEU A 327 3.97 -23.84 -5.74
C LEU A 327 3.13 -22.81 -4.99
N ARG A 328 1.84 -22.67 -5.31
CA ARG A 328 0.93 -21.78 -4.56
C ARG A 328 0.81 -22.19 -3.09
N GLU A 329 0.69 -23.47 -2.78
CA GLU A 329 0.69 -23.95 -1.39
C GLU A 329 1.96 -23.56 -0.63
N ARG A 330 3.13 -23.73 -1.26
CA ARG A 330 4.43 -23.35 -0.67
C ARG A 330 4.56 -21.86 -0.43
N LEU A 331 3.95 -21.04 -1.28
CA LEU A 331 3.88 -19.59 -1.12
C LEU A 331 2.83 -19.13 -0.08
N GLY A 332 2.03 -20.05 0.45
CA GLY A 332 0.90 -19.75 1.31
C GLY A 332 -0.39 -19.38 0.57
N PHE A 333 -0.42 -19.43 -0.76
CA PHE A 333 -1.57 -19.04 -1.58
C PHE A 333 -2.49 -20.19 -1.98
N GLY A 334 -2.34 -21.37 -1.36
CA GLY A 334 -3.16 -22.54 -1.69
C GLY A 334 -4.66 -22.36 -1.41
N GLU A 335 -5.01 -21.55 -0.42
CA GLU A 335 -6.40 -21.29 -0.02
C GLU A 335 -6.89 -19.87 -0.39
N LEU A 336 -6.09 -19.14 -1.14
CA LEU A 336 -6.38 -17.75 -1.50
C LEU A 336 -7.58 -17.66 -2.44
N ARG A 337 -8.65 -16.98 -2.01
CA ARG A 337 -9.86 -16.76 -2.81
C ARG A 337 -9.75 -15.51 -3.68
N TRP A 338 -9.11 -14.49 -3.17
CA TRP A 338 -8.75 -13.28 -3.90
C TRP A 338 -7.59 -12.55 -3.22
N ALA A 339 -6.84 -11.83 -4.01
CA ALA A 339 -5.87 -10.86 -3.53
C ALA A 339 -6.01 -9.54 -4.28
N VAL A 340 -5.45 -8.47 -3.70
CA VAL A 340 -5.46 -7.15 -4.33
C VAL A 340 -4.06 -6.56 -4.45
N SER A 341 -3.87 -5.75 -5.50
CA SER A 341 -2.74 -4.84 -5.64
C SER A 341 -3.25 -3.42 -5.81
N GLY A 342 -2.69 -2.48 -5.06
CA GLY A 342 -3.12 -1.08 -5.11
C GLY A 342 -2.07 -0.12 -4.53
N ALA A 343 -2.47 1.10 -4.30
CA ALA A 343 -1.68 2.24 -3.82
C ALA A 343 -0.66 2.81 -4.84
N ALA A 344 -0.26 2.06 -5.86
CA ALA A 344 0.58 2.49 -6.98
C ALA A 344 0.30 1.61 -8.20
N PRO A 345 0.67 2.03 -9.42
CA PRO A 345 0.60 1.17 -10.60
C PRO A 345 1.45 -0.09 -10.44
N ILE A 346 0.92 -1.23 -10.86
CA ILE A 346 1.66 -2.50 -10.93
C ILE A 346 1.99 -2.82 -12.39
N PRO A 347 3.22 -3.33 -12.71
CA PRO A 347 3.52 -3.77 -14.06
C PRO A 347 2.55 -4.84 -14.52
N LYS A 348 2.00 -4.69 -15.73
CA LYS A 348 1.04 -5.65 -16.31
C LYS A 348 1.61 -7.05 -16.41
N GLU A 349 2.91 -7.15 -16.66
CA GLU A 349 3.65 -8.41 -16.71
C GLU A 349 3.70 -9.11 -15.34
N THR A 350 3.72 -8.34 -14.24
CA THR A 350 3.65 -8.90 -12.88
C THR A 350 2.25 -9.43 -12.59
N LEU A 351 1.19 -8.71 -12.98
CA LEU A 351 -0.18 -9.21 -12.89
C LEU A 351 -0.37 -10.48 -13.72
N ALA A 352 0.08 -10.45 -14.99
CA ALA A 352 0.00 -11.58 -15.91
C ALA A 352 0.73 -12.82 -15.36
N PHE A 353 1.89 -12.62 -14.71
CA PHE A 353 2.65 -13.67 -14.05
C PHE A 353 1.82 -14.37 -12.96
N PHE A 354 1.25 -13.62 -12.01
CA PHE A 354 0.47 -14.20 -10.91
C PHE A 354 -0.87 -14.80 -11.38
N LEU A 355 -1.58 -14.14 -12.29
CA LEU A 355 -2.78 -14.69 -12.90
C LEU A 355 -2.46 -15.97 -13.70
N GLY A 356 -1.32 -16.00 -14.38
CA GLY A 356 -0.81 -17.20 -15.07
C GLY A 356 -0.57 -18.35 -14.09
N LEU A 357 0.01 -18.08 -12.92
CA LEU A 357 0.18 -19.05 -11.84
C LEU A 357 -1.14 -19.51 -11.18
N GLY A 358 -2.27 -18.89 -11.51
CA GLY A 358 -3.55 -19.17 -10.88
C GLY A 358 -3.78 -18.44 -9.55
N VAL A 359 -2.99 -17.41 -9.23
CA VAL A 359 -3.24 -16.51 -8.10
C VAL A 359 -4.31 -15.50 -8.51
N PRO A 360 -5.46 -15.42 -7.82
CA PRO A 360 -6.58 -14.56 -8.19
C PRO A 360 -6.35 -13.11 -7.72
N ILE A 361 -5.42 -12.41 -8.37
CA ILE A 361 -5.07 -11.02 -8.04
C ILE A 361 -5.99 -10.04 -8.77
N ALA A 362 -6.50 -9.05 -8.03
CA ALA A 362 -7.29 -7.93 -8.51
C ALA A 362 -6.49 -6.63 -8.42
N GLU A 363 -6.58 -5.78 -9.43
CA GLU A 363 -6.07 -4.42 -9.35
C GLU A 363 -7.15 -3.51 -8.74
N VAL A 364 -6.78 -2.65 -7.78
CA VAL A 364 -7.70 -1.72 -7.13
C VAL A 364 -7.18 -0.29 -7.22
N TRP A 365 -8.11 0.65 -7.33
CA TRP A 365 -7.81 2.07 -7.26
C TRP A 365 -8.64 2.74 -6.18
N GLY A 366 -8.03 3.72 -5.54
CA GLY A 366 -8.65 4.59 -4.56
C GLY A 366 -7.62 5.47 -3.87
N MET A 367 -8.08 6.17 -2.87
CA MET A 367 -7.28 7.12 -2.09
C MET A 367 -7.89 7.29 -0.70
N SER A 368 -7.16 7.93 0.21
CA SER A 368 -7.66 8.14 1.58
C SER A 368 -8.97 8.92 1.58
N GLU A 369 -9.11 9.91 0.69
CA GLU A 369 -10.31 10.74 0.54
C GLU A 369 -11.54 9.95 0.01
N LEU A 370 -11.30 8.70 -0.47
CA LEU A 370 -12.34 7.73 -0.88
C LEU A 370 -12.36 6.51 0.05
N SER A 371 -12.01 6.68 1.32
CA SER A 371 -12.01 5.63 2.36
C SER A 371 -11.12 4.41 2.07
N CYS A 372 -10.42 4.33 0.99
CA CYS A 372 -9.38 3.42 0.50
C CYS A 372 -9.64 2.96 -0.94
N VAL A 373 -10.67 2.12 -1.19
CA VAL A 373 -10.93 1.49 -2.49
C VAL A 373 -12.22 2.05 -3.09
N ALA A 374 -12.15 2.56 -4.31
CA ALA A 374 -13.31 3.04 -5.06
C ALA A 374 -13.58 2.24 -6.33
N SER A 375 -12.57 1.55 -6.88
CA SER A 375 -12.77 0.64 -8.02
C SER A 375 -11.94 -0.63 -7.87
N VAL A 376 -12.38 -1.69 -8.54
CA VAL A 376 -11.72 -3.00 -8.53
C VAL A 376 -11.85 -3.70 -9.88
N SER A 377 -10.74 -4.27 -10.34
CA SER A 377 -10.69 -5.16 -11.50
C SER A 377 -10.82 -6.60 -11.04
N HIS A 378 -12.04 -7.14 -11.05
CA HIS A 378 -12.30 -8.48 -10.52
C HIS A 378 -11.47 -9.54 -11.25
N PRO A 379 -10.81 -10.50 -10.57
CA PRO A 379 -9.89 -11.46 -11.20
C PRO A 379 -10.50 -12.34 -12.30
N ARG A 380 -11.84 -12.54 -12.28
CA ARG A 380 -12.55 -13.34 -13.30
C ARG A 380 -12.82 -12.56 -14.58
N ASP A 381 -12.87 -11.23 -14.49
CA ASP A 381 -13.17 -10.32 -15.60
C ASP A 381 -12.04 -9.28 -15.74
N ALA A 382 -10.82 -9.70 -15.39
CA ALA A 382 -9.67 -8.80 -15.35
C ALA A 382 -9.32 -8.28 -16.75
N ARG A 383 -9.39 -6.96 -16.92
CA ARG A 383 -8.82 -6.25 -18.07
C ARG A 383 -7.50 -5.62 -17.62
N LEU A 384 -6.40 -6.29 -17.93
CA LEU A 384 -5.08 -5.83 -17.50
C LEU A 384 -4.76 -4.45 -18.06
N GLY A 385 -4.29 -3.57 -17.17
CA GLY A 385 -4.07 -2.13 -17.46
C GLY A 385 -5.29 -1.26 -17.24
N THR A 386 -6.32 -1.80 -16.60
CA THR A 386 -7.42 -1.02 -16.02
C THR A 386 -7.48 -1.28 -14.51
N VAL A 387 -8.05 -0.36 -13.76
CA VAL A 387 -8.32 -0.54 -12.33
C VAL A 387 -9.76 -1.01 -12.09
N GLY A 388 -10.35 -1.64 -13.09
CA GLY A 388 -11.70 -2.21 -13.04
C GLY A 388 -12.81 -1.17 -13.09
N LYS A 389 -13.92 -1.48 -12.41
CA LYS A 389 -15.12 -0.65 -12.38
C LYS A 389 -15.32 -0.06 -10.98
N LEU A 390 -16.04 1.06 -10.91
CA LEU A 390 -16.46 1.62 -9.63
C LEU A 390 -17.22 0.60 -8.78
N LEU A 391 -17.00 0.67 -7.47
CA LEU A 391 -17.76 -0.12 -6.53
C LEU A 391 -19.26 0.23 -6.58
N PRO A 392 -20.13 -0.74 -6.32
CA PRO A 392 -21.57 -0.52 -6.33
C PRO A 392 -22.01 0.60 -5.40
N GLY A 393 -22.85 1.50 -5.91
CA GLY A 393 -23.38 2.65 -5.16
C GLY A 393 -22.55 3.93 -5.28
N LEU A 394 -21.48 3.91 -6.09
CA LEU A 394 -20.71 5.10 -6.45
C LEU A 394 -21.12 5.65 -7.81
N GLU A 395 -20.97 6.95 -7.96
CA GLU A 395 -21.08 7.65 -9.21
C GLU A 395 -19.70 8.18 -9.63
N GLY A 396 -19.40 8.11 -10.93
CA GLY A 396 -18.15 8.63 -11.50
C GLY A 396 -18.39 9.37 -12.80
N LYS A 397 -17.59 10.38 -13.05
CA LYS A 397 -17.57 11.11 -14.33
C LYS A 397 -16.18 11.64 -14.64
N VAL A 398 -15.87 11.76 -15.92
CA VAL A 398 -14.68 12.46 -16.39
C VAL A 398 -15.05 13.94 -16.64
N ALA A 399 -14.31 14.87 -16.05
CA ALA A 399 -14.46 16.30 -16.27
C ALA A 399 -13.83 16.72 -17.61
N ASP A 400 -14.10 17.96 -18.06
CA ASP A 400 -13.62 18.48 -19.35
C ASP A 400 -12.08 18.48 -19.49
N ASP A 401 -11.37 18.56 -18.37
CA ASP A 401 -9.90 18.52 -18.31
C ASP A 401 -9.33 17.10 -18.12
N GLY A 402 -10.19 16.08 -18.18
CA GLY A 402 -9.83 14.67 -18.05
C GLY A 402 -9.74 14.16 -16.60
N GLU A 403 -9.95 15.01 -15.59
CA GLU A 403 -9.98 14.60 -14.20
C GLU A 403 -11.18 13.69 -13.91
N PHE A 404 -10.95 12.58 -13.23
CA PHE A 404 -12.01 11.70 -12.79
C PHE A 404 -12.59 12.18 -11.46
N LEU A 405 -13.89 12.40 -11.42
CA LEU A 405 -14.63 12.82 -10.24
C LEU A 405 -15.46 11.66 -9.71
N VAL A 406 -15.52 11.54 -8.37
CA VAL A 406 -16.30 10.49 -7.70
C VAL A 406 -17.26 11.10 -6.70
N ARG A 407 -18.48 10.56 -6.63
CA ARG A 407 -19.47 10.91 -5.63
C ARG A 407 -20.06 9.63 -5.01
N GLY A 408 -20.29 9.65 -3.70
CA GLY A 408 -20.92 8.54 -2.98
C GLY A 408 -20.60 8.53 -1.49
N PRO A 409 -21.19 7.59 -0.75
CA PRO A 409 -21.09 7.57 0.71
C PRO A 409 -19.68 7.28 1.28
N LEU A 410 -18.74 6.78 0.45
CA LEU A 410 -17.35 6.58 0.87
C LEU A 410 -16.48 7.84 0.80
N VAL A 411 -16.98 8.94 0.19
CA VAL A 411 -16.24 10.21 0.16
C VAL A 411 -16.05 10.72 1.59
N MET A 412 -14.83 11.09 1.93
CA MET A 412 -14.44 11.60 3.24
C MET A 412 -15.36 12.70 3.74
N LYS A 413 -15.42 12.89 5.05
CA LYS A 413 -16.12 14.04 5.66
C LYS A 413 -15.46 15.38 5.31
N GLY A 414 -14.12 15.39 5.20
CA GLY A 414 -13.32 16.55 4.87
C GLY A 414 -11.89 16.44 5.39
N TYR A 415 -11.15 17.55 5.31
CA TYR A 415 -9.82 17.66 5.91
C TYR A 415 -9.89 18.33 7.28
N ARG A 416 -9.29 17.71 8.27
CA ARG A 416 -9.27 18.13 9.67
C ARG A 416 -8.81 19.58 9.81
N LYS A 417 -9.69 20.45 10.34
CA LYS A 417 -9.47 21.89 10.53
C LYS A 417 -9.10 22.67 9.25
N GLU A 418 -9.41 22.14 8.07
CA GLU A 418 -9.05 22.74 6.77
C GLU A 418 -10.29 22.88 5.85
N PRO A 419 -11.30 23.70 6.25
CA PRO A 419 -12.55 23.80 5.48
C PRO A 419 -12.37 24.34 4.06
N ALA A 420 -11.40 25.25 3.84
CA ALA A 420 -11.10 25.76 2.51
C ALA A 420 -10.57 24.67 1.58
N LYS A 421 -9.61 23.86 2.06
CA LYS A 421 -9.08 22.74 1.27
C LYS A 421 -10.13 21.63 1.06
N THR A 422 -11.06 21.48 2.00
CA THR A 422 -12.21 20.58 1.83
C THR A 422 -13.10 21.05 0.69
N ALA A 423 -13.43 22.34 0.64
CA ALA A 423 -14.24 22.92 -0.42
C ALA A 423 -13.54 22.94 -1.79
N GLU A 424 -12.19 22.94 -1.82
CA GLU A 424 -11.41 22.74 -3.05
C GLU A 424 -11.45 21.29 -3.55
N ALA A 425 -11.55 20.32 -2.63
CA ALA A 425 -11.52 18.90 -2.95
C ALA A 425 -12.92 18.34 -3.23
N ILE A 426 -13.94 18.82 -2.54
CA ILE A 426 -15.34 18.37 -2.69
C ILE A 426 -16.17 19.58 -3.09
N ASP A 427 -16.74 19.54 -4.30
CA ASP A 427 -17.56 20.62 -4.82
C ASP A 427 -18.94 20.68 -4.13
N ALA A 428 -19.73 21.72 -4.47
CA ALA A 428 -21.06 21.96 -3.88
C ALA A 428 -22.08 20.86 -4.20
N ASP A 429 -21.86 20.09 -5.27
CA ASP A 429 -22.72 18.96 -5.66
C ASP A 429 -22.25 17.61 -5.05
N GLY A 430 -21.20 17.64 -4.23
CA GLY A 430 -20.63 16.48 -3.53
C GLY A 430 -19.68 15.64 -4.36
N TRP A 431 -19.16 16.14 -5.47
CA TRP A 431 -18.15 15.47 -6.26
C TRP A 431 -16.76 15.69 -5.66
N LEU A 432 -16.05 14.61 -5.38
CA LEU A 432 -14.65 14.66 -5.03
C LEU A 432 -13.80 14.78 -6.28
N HIS A 433 -12.94 15.77 -6.30
CA HIS A 433 -11.86 15.96 -7.27
C HIS A 433 -10.69 15.07 -6.91
N THR A 434 -10.51 13.97 -7.65
CA THR A 434 -9.51 12.94 -7.29
C THR A 434 -8.08 13.35 -7.58
N GLY A 435 -7.90 14.29 -8.50
CA GLY A 435 -6.59 14.65 -9.06
C GLY A 435 -6.01 13.58 -9.98
N ASP A 436 -6.76 12.53 -10.32
CA ASP A 436 -6.36 11.49 -11.28
C ASP A 436 -7.02 11.75 -12.64
N ILE A 437 -6.21 11.75 -13.69
CA ILE A 437 -6.68 11.77 -15.08
C ILE A 437 -6.99 10.34 -15.49
N MET A 438 -8.22 10.09 -15.95
CA MET A 438 -8.66 8.75 -16.32
C MET A 438 -9.44 8.72 -17.61
N GLU A 439 -9.42 7.55 -18.25
CA GLU A 439 -10.32 7.14 -19.31
C GLU A 439 -11.34 6.14 -18.78
N VAL A 440 -12.56 6.21 -19.29
CA VAL A 440 -13.63 5.24 -19.02
C VAL A 440 -14.03 4.63 -20.35
N ASP A 441 -13.96 3.32 -20.47
CA ASP A 441 -14.42 2.63 -21.67
C ASP A 441 -15.95 2.44 -21.70
N ASP A 442 -16.48 1.97 -22.83
CA ASP A 442 -17.93 1.77 -23.05
C ASP A 442 -18.53 0.75 -22.07
N ASP A 443 -17.73 -0.14 -21.50
CA ASP A 443 -18.14 -1.15 -20.51
C ASP A 443 -17.99 -0.64 -19.06
N GLY A 444 -17.48 0.59 -18.86
CA GLY A 444 -17.29 1.24 -17.58
C GLY A 444 -15.99 0.86 -16.85
N TYR A 445 -14.99 0.30 -17.53
CA TYR A 445 -13.67 0.07 -16.97
C TYR A 445 -12.86 1.36 -16.94
N LEU A 446 -12.20 1.59 -15.81
CA LEU A 446 -11.38 2.76 -15.54
C LEU A 446 -9.93 2.48 -15.87
N ARG A 447 -9.31 3.40 -16.60
CA ARG A 447 -7.87 3.39 -16.87
C ARG A 447 -7.25 4.67 -16.32
N ILE A 448 -6.32 4.53 -15.39
CA ILE A 448 -5.53 5.66 -14.90
C ILE A 448 -4.52 6.03 -15.98
N ILE A 449 -4.52 7.31 -16.36
CA ILE A 449 -3.52 7.88 -17.26
C ILE A 449 -2.35 8.42 -16.44
N ASP A 450 -2.61 9.31 -15.48
CA ASP A 450 -1.65 9.81 -14.48
C ASP A 450 -2.32 10.72 -13.46
N ARG A 451 -1.52 11.23 -12.52
CA ARG A 451 -1.89 12.34 -11.64
C ARG A 451 -1.88 13.67 -12.42
N LYS A 452 -2.97 14.44 -12.30
CA LYS A 452 -3.12 15.75 -12.97
C LYS A 452 -1.95 16.71 -12.73
N LYS A 453 -1.40 16.71 -11.49
CA LYS A 453 -0.27 17.57 -11.08
C LYS A 453 1.11 17.00 -11.42
N GLU A 454 1.18 15.75 -11.90
CA GLU A 454 2.44 15.05 -12.20
C GLU A 454 2.65 14.87 -13.71
N LEU A 455 1.62 15.12 -14.54
CA LEU A 455 1.76 15.07 -15.99
C LEU A 455 2.91 15.93 -16.46
N ILE A 456 3.78 15.35 -17.27
CA ILE A 456 4.85 16.04 -17.96
C ILE A 456 4.27 16.67 -19.25
N ILE A 457 4.45 17.97 -19.41
CA ILE A 457 4.15 18.68 -20.64
C ILE A 457 5.47 19.10 -21.27
N ASN A 458 5.91 18.41 -22.32
CA ASN A 458 7.18 18.74 -22.96
C ASN A 458 7.13 20.10 -23.70
N ALA A 459 8.29 20.57 -24.16
CA ALA A 459 8.41 21.85 -24.87
C ALA A 459 7.55 21.93 -26.15
N ALA A 460 7.09 20.80 -26.70
CA ALA A 460 6.18 20.73 -27.83
C ALA A 460 4.69 20.68 -27.43
N GLY A 461 4.36 20.80 -26.14
CA GLY A 461 2.99 20.78 -25.61
C GLY A 461 2.37 19.39 -25.54
N LYS A 462 3.16 18.31 -25.61
CA LYS A 462 2.64 16.93 -25.51
C LYS A 462 2.57 16.51 -24.04
N ASN A 463 1.40 16.09 -23.61
CA ASN A 463 1.18 15.48 -22.30
C ASN A 463 1.71 14.05 -22.28
N MET A 464 2.45 13.68 -21.23
CA MET A 464 3.02 12.36 -21.03
C MET A 464 2.87 11.96 -19.56
N SER A 465 2.68 10.68 -19.32
CA SER A 465 2.61 10.09 -17.98
C SER A 465 4.02 9.68 -17.52
N PRO A 466 4.62 10.37 -16.54
CA PRO A 466 5.88 9.91 -15.96
C PRO A 466 5.74 8.54 -15.27
N ALA A 467 4.60 8.24 -14.64
CA ALA A 467 4.37 6.95 -14.00
C ALA A 467 4.38 5.79 -15.01
N ASN A 468 3.76 5.97 -16.19
CA ASN A 468 3.80 4.97 -17.27
C ASN A 468 5.22 4.75 -17.78
N ILE A 469 5.96 5.84 -18.01
CA ILE A 469 7.36 5.78 -18.48
C ILE A 469 8.23 5.04 -17.46
N GLU A 470 8.14 5.43 -16.18
CA GLU A 470 8.92 4.87 -15.07
C GLU A 470 8.63 3.37 -14.91
N THR A 471 7.37 2.99 -14.84
CA THR A 471 6.96 1.58 -14.67
C THR A 471 7.43 0.72 -15.85
N THR A 472 7.31 1.24 -17.08
CA THR A 472 7.71 0.51 -18.29
C THR A 472 9.22 0.29 -18.36
N VAL A 473 10.02 1.31 -18.01
CA VAL A 473 11.48 1.21 -18.02
C VAL A 473 12.00 0.37 -16.86
N LEU A 474 11.46 0.55 -15.66
CA LEU A 474 11.84 -0.22 -14.47
C LEU A 474 11.61 -1.73 -14.66
N ALA A 475 10.53 -2.12 -15.34
CA ALA A 475 10.24 -3.52 -15.63
C ALA A 475 11.35 -4.22 -16.45
N ALA A 476 12.13 -3.45 -17.22
CA ALA A 476 13.29 -3.93 -17.98
C ALA A 476 14.64 -3.71 -17.28
N CYS A 477 14.64 -3.05 -16.10
CA CYS A 477 15.85 -2.66 -15.36
C CYS A 477 15.83 -3.20 -13.92
N PRO A 478 15.93 -4.52 -13.66
CA PRO A 478 15.73 -5.11 -12.33
C PRO A 478 16.76 -4.66 -11.27
N MET A 479 17.89 -4.07 -11.67
CA MET A 479 18.88 -3.48 -10.75
C MET A 479 18.48 -2.09 -10.26
N VAL A 480 17.55 -1.43 -10.95
CA VAL A 480 17.09 -0.07 -10.61
C VAL A 480 15.87 -0.20 -9.68
N GLY A 481 16.00 0.34 -8.48
CA GLY A 481 14.92 0.32 -7.50
C GLY A 481 13.91 1.44 -7.69
N VAL A 482 14.40 2.62 -8.09
CA VAL A 482 13.58 3.82 -8.29
C VAL A 482 14.12 4.62 -9.46
N MET A 483 13.20 5.14 -10.26
CA MET A 483 13.50 6.04 -11.37
C MET A 483 12.56 7.25 -11.30
N ILE A 484 13.06 8.44 -11.60
CA ILE A 484 12.25 9.63 -11.83
C ILE A 484 12.45 10.14 -13.25
N THR A 485 11.35 10.33 -13.96
CA THR A 485 11.32 10.93 -15.30
C THR A 485 11.30 12.45 -15.19
N ILE A 486 12.19 13.11 -15.91
CA ILE A 486 12.29 14.56 -16.06
C ILE A 486 11.99 14.90 -17.51
N GLY A 487 11.06 15.82 -17.77
CA GLY A 487 10.65 16.16 -19.14
C GLY A 487 9.79 17.41 -19.25
N ASP A 488 9.29 17.92 -18.10
CA ASP A 488 8.38 19.08 -18.09
C ASP A 488 9.08 20.34 -18.61
N GLY A 489 8.52 20.96 -19.66
CA GLY A 489 9.13 22.08 -20.37
C GLY A 489 10.42 21.74 -21.13
N ARG A 490 10.85 20.48 -21.18
CA ARG A 490 12.12 20.04 -21.75
C ARG A 490 11.96 19.49 -23.19
N PRO A 491 13.05 19.47 -23.98
CA PRO A 491 13.00 18.99 -25.37
C PRO A 491 12.80 17.48 -25.51
N TYR A 492 13.15 16.70 -24.48
CA TYR A 492 13.02 15.24 -24.41
C TYR A 492 12.94 14.79 -22.95
N ASN A 493 12.56 13.52 -22.73
CA ASN A 493 12.57 12.92 -21.41
C ASN A 493 13.96 12.38 -21.07
N ALA A 494 14.40 12.67 -19.85
CA ALA A 494 15.58 12.11 -19.22
C ALA A 494 15.21 11.47 -17.89
N ALA A 495 16.14 10.71 -17.28
CA ALA A 495 15.89 10.04 -16.01
C ALA A 495 17.05 10.14 -15.03
N LEU A 496 16.73 10.29 -13.73
CA LEU A 496 17.61 9.92 -12.63
C LEU A 496 17.19 8.56 -12.10
N MET A 497 18.17 7.72 -11.80
CA MET A 497 17.97 6.33 -11.35
C MET A 497 18.78 6.05 -10.11
N VAL A 498 18.23 5.26 -9.19
CA VAL A 498 18.96 4.71 -8.04
C VAL A 498 18.80 3.21 -8.01
N PHE A 499 19.80 2.53 -7.48
CA PHE A 499 19.78 1.07 -7.36
C PHE A 499 18.73 0.56 -6.39
N ASP A 500 18.32 -0.67 -6.60
CA ASP A 500 17.63 -1.45 -5.57
C ASP A 500 18.66 -2.01 -4.59
N ALA A 501 18.56 -1.60 -3.32
CA ALA A 501 19.49 -2.00 -2.28
C ALA A 501 19.61 -3.54 -2.12
N GLU A 502 18.53 -4.28 -2.39
CA GLU A 502 18.50 -5.74 -2.23
C GLU A 502 19.05 -6.49 -3.45
N SER A 503 19.06 -5.88 -4.64
CA SER A 503 19.60 -6.51 -5.86
C SER A 503 21.06 -6.24 -6.09
N VAL A 504 21.62 -5.19 -5.49
CA VAL A 504 23.00 -4.75 -5.66
C VAL A 504 24.03 -5.75 -5.13
N ALA A 505 23.87 -6.21 -3.87
CA ALA A 505 24.82 -7.12 -3.25
C ALA A 505 24.86 -8.51 -3.91
N PRO A 506 23.72 -9.16 -4.23
CA PRO A 506 23.70 -10.41 -4.98
C PRO A 506 24.33 -10.28 -6.37
N TYR A 507 24.06 -9.19 -7.08
CA TYR A 507 24.65 -8.94 -8.39
C TYR A 507 26.18 -8.83 -8.30
N ALA A 508 26.70 -8.03 -7.36
CA ALA A 508 28.13 -7.88 -7.16
C ALA A 508 28.81 -9.22 -6.83
N ALA A 509 28.20 -10.02 -5.94
CA ALA A 509 28.72 -11.34 -5.59
C ALA A 509 28.73 -12.30 -6.80
N GLN A 510 27.67 -12.33 -7.60
CA GLN A 510 27.57 -13.18 -8.79
C GLN A 510 28.61 -12.82 -9.86
N HIS A 511 28.97 -11.54 -9.98
CA HIS A 511 29.90 -11.04 -10.99
C HIS A 511 31.31 -10.78 -10.45
N GLY A 512 31.62 -11.20 -9.21
CA GLY A 512 32.94 -11.10 -8.60
C GLY A 512 33.41 -9.67 -8.38
N LEU A 513 32.49 -8.72 -8.22
CA LEU A 513 32.83 -7.30 -7.98
C LEU A 513 33.26 -7.12 -6.52
N ALA A 514 34.44 -6.54 -6.34
CA ALA A 514 35.03 -6.36 -5.01
C ALA A 514 34.34 -5.27 -4.17
N ASP A 515 33.75 -4.27 -4.83
CA ASP A 515 33.02 -3.17 -4.20
C ASP A 515 31.56 -3.16 -4.71
N ALA A 516 30.63 -3.42 -3.80
CA ALA A 516 29.18 -3.41 -4.06
C ALA A 516 28.53 -2.08 -3.66
N SER A 517 29.32 -1.03 -3.36
CA SER A 517 28.74 0.27 -3.03
C SER A 517 28.00 0.87 -4.23
N PRO A 518 26.90 1.60 -4.00
CA PRO A 518 26.18 2.28 -5.07
C PRO A 518 27.07 3.16 -5.94
N ALA A 519 28.07 3.81 -5.34
CA ALA A 519 29.01 4.67 -6.05
C ALA A 519 29.92 3.87 -6.99
N ALA A 520 30.47 2.74 -6.55
CA ALA A 520 31.31 1.87 -7.38
C ALA A 520 30.51 1.28 -8.54
N LEU A 521 29.28 0.83 -8.27
CA LEU A 521 28.42 0.23 -9.29
C LEU A 521 27.92 1.26 -10.31
N ALA A 522 27.62 2.49 -9.89
CA ALA A 522 27.21 3.57 -10.79
C ALA A 522 28.31 3.96 -11.79
N ALA A 523 29.58 3.73 -11.43
CA ALA A 523 30.74 3.95 -12.29
C ALA A 523 31.21 2.68 -13.05
N HIS A 524 30.61 1.51 -12.80
CA HIS A 524 31.07 0.25 -13.39
C HIS A 524 30.55 0.08 -14.83
N PRO A 525 31.43 -0.09 -15.85
CA PRO A 525 31.02 -0.12 -17.25
C PRO A 525 29.96 -1.18 -17.59
N ASP A 526 30.08 -2.40 -17.04
CA ASP A 526 29.15 -3.49 -17.32
C ASP A 526 27.77 -3.25 -16.69
N VAL A 527 27.74 -2.61 -15.51
CA VAL A 527 26.49 -2.21 -14.84
C VAL A 527 25.79 -1.13 -15.66
N ILE A 528 26.54 -0.11 -16.10
CA ILE A 528 26.03 0.96 -16.96
C ILE A 528 25.48 0.38 -18.27
N ALA A 529 26.26 -0.49 -18.93
CA ALA A 529 25.83 -1.14 -20.18
C ALA A 529 24.54 -1.97 -20.00
N ARG A 530 24.41 -2.70 -18.89
CA ARG A 530 23.23 -3.49 -18.57
C ARG A 530 22.00 -2.60 -18.35
N ILE A 531 22.14 -1.51 -17.61
CA ILE A 531 21.04 -0.56 -17.39
C ILE A 531 20.69 0.14 -18.71
N ALA A 532 21.68 0.57 -19.50
CA ALA A 532 21.44 1.18 -20.82
C ALA A 532 20.65 0.25 -21.76
N ALA A 533 20.95 -1.05 -21.73
CA ALA A 533 20.20 -2.06 -22.47
C ALA A 533 18.75 -2.20 -21.96
N GLY A 534 18.54 -2.23 -20.65
CA GLY A 534 17.21 -2.28 -20.06
C GLY A 534 16.39 -1.03 -20.40
N VAL A 535 17.01 0.16 -20.35
CA VAL A 535 16.35 1.40 -20.79
C VAL A 535 15.97 1.35 -22.27
N ALA A 536 16.83 0.81 -23.12
CA ALA A 536 16.52 0.64 -24.54
C ALA A 536 15.35 -0.34 -24.77
N GLU A 537 15.31 -1.44 -24.02
CA GLU A 537 14.20 -2.41 -24.04
C GLU A 537 12.88 -1.77 -23.57
N GLY A 538 12.89 -1.04 -22.44
CA GLY A 538 11.73 -0.30 -21.97
C GLY A 538 11.26 0.75 -22.97
N ASN A 539 12.18 1.50 -23.57
CA ASN A 539 11.91 2.49 -24.62
C ASN A 539 11.24 1.87 -25.85
N ALA A 540 11.54 0.62 -26.20
CA ALA A 540 10.91 -0.06 -27.33
C ALA A 540 9.39 -0.26 -27.13
N LYS A 541 8.91 -0.24 -25.89
CA LYS A 541 7.48 -0.37 -25.52
C LYS A 541 6.79 1.00 -25.41
N LEU A 542 7.55 2.11 -25.50
CA LEU A 542 7.06 3.48 -25.34
C LEU A 542 6.96 4.21 -26.70
N SER A 543 6.03 5.15 -26.79
CA SER A 543 5.98 6.05 -27.94
C SER A 543 7.25 6.90 -28.02
N ARG A 544 7.65 7.34 -29.22
CA ARG A 544 8.90 8.07 -29.43
C ARG A 544 9.07 9.29 -28.54
N VAL A 545 7.99 9.97 -28.20
CA VAL A 545 8.02 11.18 -27.37
C VAL A 545 8.17 10.85 -25.88
N GLU A 546 7.75 9.67 -25.45
CA GLU A 546 7.85 9.20 -24.08
C GLU A 546 9.21 8.59 -23.75
N GLN A 547 9.98 8.19 -24.76
CA GLN A 547 11.27 7.53 -24.58
C GLN A 547 12.29 8.37 -23.80
N ILE A 548 12.97 7.70 -22.87
CA ILE A 548 14.13 8.27 -22.16
C ILE A 548 15.30 8.38 -23.14
N LYS A 549 15.84 9.59 -23.31
CA LYS A 549 16.97 9.84 -24.22
C LYS A 549 18.30 9.86 -23.49
N ARG A 550 18.31 10.29 -22.24
CA ARG A 550 19.49 10.28 -21.37
C ARG A 550 19.11 9.89 -19.97
N PHE A 551 20.01 9.24 -19.27
CA PHE A 551 19.81 8.89 -17.87
C PHE A 551 21.11 9.04 -17.08
N ARG A 552 20.99 9.21 -15.77
CA ARG A 552 22.10 9.20 -14.81
C ARG A 552 21.78 8.25 -13.68
N ILE A 553 22.77 7.43 -13.28
CA ILE A 553 22.68 6.55 -12.12
C ILE A 553 23.29 7.32 -10.94
N LEU A 554 22.49 7.59 -9.91
CA LEU A 554 22.97 8.29 -8.73
C LEU A 554 23.80 7.35 -7.83
N PRO A 555 24.88 7.84 -7.21
CA PRO A 555 25.76 7.05 -6.37
C PRO A 555 25.20 6.82 -4.94
N SER A 556 23.92 6.99 -4.75
CA SER A 556 23.23 6.89 -3.47
C SER A 556 21.99 6.00 -3.58
N LEU A 557 21.51 5.52 -2.45
CA LEU A 557 20.19 4.89 -2.34
C LEU A 557 19.19 5.91 -1.79
N TRP A 558 17.93 5.75 -2.19
CA TRP A 558 16.84 6.51 -1.60
C TRP A 558 16.10 5.62 -0.59
N GLU A 559 15.95 6.14 0.62
CA GLU A 559 15.36 5.39 1.73
C GLU A 559 13.88 5.73 1.90
N PRO A 560 13.01 4.73 2.19
CA PRO A 560 11.61 4.99 2.52
C PRO A 560 11.50 5.96 3.71
N GLY A 561 10.73 7.05 3.51
CA GLY A 561 10.59 8.11 4.50
C GLY A 561 11.66 9.20 4.44
N GLY A 562 12.69 9.03 3.59
CA GLY A 562 13.72 10.06 3.31
C GLY A 562 13.17 11.25 2.51
N ASP A 563 14.08 12.06 2.00
CA ASP A 563 13.70 13.28 1.25
C ASP A 563 13.07 12.97 -0.11
N GLU A 564 13.42 11.83 -0.72
CA GLU A 564 13.08 11.49 -2.10
C GLU A 564 11.84 10.63 -2.23
N ILE A 565 11.62 9.70 -1.30
CA ILE A 565 10.48 8.79 -1.35
C ILE A 565 9.72 8.75 -0.03
N THR A 566 8.40 8.56 -0.14
CA THR A 566 7.54 8.38 1.02
C THR A 566 7.75 6.98 1.62
N LEU A 567 7.21 6.75 2.82
CA LEU A 567 7.18 5.42 3.45
C LEU A 567 6.43 4.37 2.63
N THR A 568 5.52 4.81 1.77
CA THR A 568 4.77 3.97 0.84
C THR A 568 5.43 3.90 -0.54
N MET A 569 6.73 4.24 -0.64
CA MET A 569 7.54 4.19 -1.87
C MET A 569 7.10 5.14 -2.99
N LYS A 570 6.29 6.16 -2.70
CA LYS A 570 5.90 7.17 -3.69
C LYS A 570 6.98 8.26 -3.80
N LEU A 571 7.28 8.67 -5.04
CA LEU A 571 8.25 9.73 -5.33
C LEU A 571 7.80 11.09 -4.76
N LYS A 572 8.71 11.78 -4.12
CA LYS A 572 8.56 13.19 -3.74
C LYS A 572 9.19 14.06 -4.83
N ARG A 573 8.52 14.17 -5.99
CA ARG A 573 9.10 14.77 -7.21
C ARG A 573 9.71 16.15 -6.98
N LYS A 574 9.01 17.08 -6.30
CA LYS A 574 9.52 18.44 -6.05
C LYS A 574 10.80 18.47 -5.23
N PRO A 575 10.91 17.79 -4.07
CA PRO A 575 12.16 17.64 -3.33
C PRO A 575 13.29 17.07 -4.18
N ILE A 576 13.02 16.02 -4.97
CA ILE A 576 14.02 15.42 -5.87
C ILE A 576 14.50 16.44 -6.91
N LEU A 577 13.59 17.10 -7.62
CA LEU A 577 13.92 18.08 -8.64
C LEU A 577 14.75 19.25 -8.08
N SER A 578 14.50 19.65 -6.84
CA SER A 578 15.27 20.70 -6.16
C SER A 578 16.65 20.21 -5.70
N LYS A 579 16.70 19.01 -5.12
CA LYS A 579 17.94 18.44 -4.55
C LYS A 579 18.97 18.10 -5.63
N TYR A 580 18.51 17.58 -6.76
CA TYR A 580 19.34 17.12 -7.86
C TYR A 580 19.33 18.06 -9.08
N ALA A 581 19.12 19.36 -8.83
CA ALA A 581 19.00 20.36 -9.90
C ALA A 581 20.25 20.41 -10.82
N THR A 582 21.44 20.24 -10.28
CA THR A 582 22.69 20.21 -11.04
C THR A 582 22.76 19.00 -11.96
N GLU A 583 22.50 17.82 -11.42
CA GLU A 583 22.50 16.56 -12.17
C GLU A 583 21.44 16.55 -13.28
N ILE A 584 20.31 17.22 -13.02
CA ILE A 584 19.24 17.38 -14.01
C ILE A 584 19.67 18.28 -15.16
N GLU A 585 20.34 19.41 -14.89
CA GLU A 585 20.83 20.29 -15.97
C GLU A 585 21.94 19.58 -16.81
N GLU A 586 22.76 18.75 -16.21
CA GLU A 586 23.76 17.94 -16.92
C GLU A 586 23.13 16.93 -17.89
N LEU A 587 21.92 16.40 -17.59
CA LEU A 587 21.18 15.53 -18.53
C LEU A 587 20.82 16.23 -19.85
N TYR A 588 20.71 17.58 -19.85
CA TYR A 588 20.33 18.37 -21.02
C TYR A 588 21.50 19.16 -21.61
N ALA A 589 22.70 19.05 -21.03
CA ALA A 589 23.88 19.74 -21.52
C ALA A 589 24.20 19.34 -22.99
N PRO A 590 24.67 20.30 -23.83
CA PRO A 590 25.06 20.00 -25.22
C PRO A 590 26.16 18.95 -25.32
N GLU A 591 27.14 19.02 -24.41
CA GLU A 591 28.22 18.03 -24.27
C GLU A 591 27.78 16.99 -23.23
N LEU A 592 27.97 15.70 -23.57
CA LEU A 592 27.61 14.60 -22.69
C LEU A 592 28.53 14.58 -21.46
N HIS A 593 27.93 14.77 -20.27
CA HIS A 593 28.70 14.62 -19.02
C HIS A 593 29.13 13.16 -18.84
N PRO A 594 30.29 12.85 -18.24
CA PRO A 594 30.78 11.47 -18.05
C PRO A 594 29.80 10.54 -17.31
N ASP A 595 29.02 11.07 -16.39
CA ASP A 595 28.04 10.32 -15.61
C ASP A 595 26.62 10.27 -16.26
N VAL A 596 26.48 10.87 -17.45
CA VAL A 596 25.23 10.84 -18.21
C VAL A 596 25.37 9.82 -19.33
N HIS A 597 24.40 8.93 -19.43
CA HIS A 597 24.41 7.81 -20.35
C HIS A 597 23.22 7.88 -21.31
N GLU A 598 23.39 7.25 -22.48
CA GLU A 598 22.33 7.12 -23.48
C GLU A 598 21.90 5.64 -23.58
N PRO A 599 20.60 5.37 -23.83
CA PRO A 599 20.13 4.00 -24.07
C PRO A 599 20.87 3.39 -25.25
N SER A 600 21.36 2.17 -25.10
CA SER A 600 22.02 1.43 -26.18
C SER A 600 21.49 0.00 -26.23
N ALA A 601 21.13 -0.47 -27.42
CA ALA A 601 20.87 -1.89 -27.61
C ALA A 601 22.18 -2.66 -27.34
N ALA A 602 22.24 -3.39 -26.22
CA ALA A 602 23.44 -4.11 -25.87
C ALA A 602 23.75 -5.19 -26.90
N THR A 603 24.96 -5.20 -27.40
CA THR A 603 25.68 -6.44 -27.75
C THR A 603 26.11 -7.07 -26.41
N VAL A 604 25.20 -7.72 -25.71
CA VAL A 604 25.54 -8.60 -24.59
C VAL A 604 26.15 -9.84 -25.23
N GLN A 605 27.48 -9.98 -25.15
CA GLN A 605 28.11 -11.27 -25.40
C GLN A 605 27.58 -12.23 -24.31
N PRO A 606 27.02 -13.38 -24.67
CA PRO A 606 26.66 -14.39 -23.69
C PRO A 606 27.91 -14.88 -22.99
N ALA A 607 27.87 -14.85 -21.64
CA ALA A 607 28.91 -15.43 -20.80
C ALA A 607 28.87 -16.97 -20.86
#